data_dc4964e6374a074acc688744a55b1ccd
#
_entry.id   dc4964e6374a074acc688744a55b1ccd
#
_cell.length_a   1.000
_cell.length_b   1.000
_cell.length_c   1.000
_cell.angle_alpha   90.00
_cell.angle_beta   90.00
_cell.angle_gamma   90.00
#
_symmetry.space_group_name_H-M   'P 1'
#
loop_
_entity.id
_entity.type
_entity.pdbx_description
1 polymer ?
#
loop_
_entity_poly.entity_id
_entity_poly.type
_entity_poly.pdbx_seq_one_letter_code
_entity_poly.pdbx_strand_id
1 'polypeptide(L)'
;MNDDLRAIDRQLAGRETIAVERLEAWCGLSSYSRDVGGLLRMSEKLLGALEEFPADVDVRALPDEMTIDDAGEAIAQPLGRLIVARCRPEAPRQVLLGIHYDTVYPSFARERIRLLDGRRLAAPGGADAKGGIVVMLEALRAFEGIDGADELGWELFLNPDEELGSPG
;
A
#
# COMPACT_ATOMS: atom_id res chain seq x y z
N MET A 1 0.78 31.25 0.91
CA MET A 1 0.60 29.84 0.57
C MET A 1 0.90 29.73 -0.91
N ASN A 2 1.82 28.89 -1.31
CA ASN A 2 2.24 28.69 -2.71
C ASN A 2 1.02 28.26 -3.54
N ASP A 3 0.95 28.65 -4.82
CA ASP A 3 -0.17 28.30 -5.69
C ASP A 3 -0.30 26.78 -5.89
N ASP A 4 0.82 26.05 -5.86
CA ASP A 4 0.84 24.59 -5.91
C ASP A 4 0.13 23.95 -4.70
N LEU A 5 0.36 24.48 -3.49
CA LEU A 5 -0.33 23.98 -2.28
C LEU A 5 -1.84 24.19 -2.36
N ARG A 6 -2.28 25.31 -2.93
CA ARG A 6 -3.71 25.56 -3.18
C ARG A 6 -4.29 24.62 -4.25
N ALA A 7 -3.48 24.27 -5.26
CA ALA A 7 -3.89 23.31 -6.27
C ALA A 7 -4.05 21.90 -5.65
N ILE A 8 -3.10 21.46 -4.83
CA ILE A 8 -3.16 20.20 -4.08
C ILE A 8 -4.40 20.18 -3.16
N ASP A 9 -4.65 21.23 -2.37
CA ASP A 9 -5.83 21.32 -1.50
C ASP A 9 -7.13 21.17 -2.29
N ARG A 10 -7.21 21.75 -3.49
CA ARG A 10 -8.39 21.58 -4.37
C ARG A 10 -8.55 20.14 -4.86
N GLN A 11 -7.45 19.45 -5.16
CA GLN A 11 -7.48 18.04 -5.60
C GLN A 11 -7.91 17.08 -4.47
N LEU A 12 -7.58 17.42 -3.23
CA LEU A 12 -7.93 16.61 -2.05
C LEU A 12 -9.34 16.93 -1.51
N ALA A 13 -9.90 18.08 -1.86
CA ALA A 13 -11.20 18.51 -1.34
C ALA A 13 -12.31 17.49 -1.63
N GLY A 14 -13.03 17.05 -0.58
CA GLY A 14 -14.16 16.13 -0.68
C GLY A 14 -13.75 14.66 -0.87
N ARG A 15 -12.46 14.31 -0.80
CA ARG A 15 -12.00 12.93 -0.97
C ARG A 15 -11.92 12.11 0.32
N GLU A 16 -12.13 12.74 1.47
CA GLU A 16 -12.04 12.08 2.79
C GLU A 16 -12.93 10.84 2.89
N THR A 17 -14.18 10.93 2.43
CA THR A 17 -15.12 9.79 2.46
C THR A 17 -14.60 8.63 1.61
N ILE A 18 -14.11 8.90 0.41
CA ILE A 18 -13.57 7.87 -0.51
C ILE A 18 -12.33 7.22 0.11
N ALA A 19 -11.45 8.00 0.72
CA ALA A 19 -10.24 7.51 1.39
C ALA A 19 -10.59 6.61 2.59
N VAL A 20 -11.58 7.00 3.40
CA VAL A 20 -12.04 6.21 4.55
C VAL A 20 -12.70 4.90 4.08
N GLU A 21 -13.60 4.96 3.10
CA GLU A 21 -14.25 3.76 2.53
C GLU A 21 -13.22 2.77 1.95
N ARG A 22 -12.21 3.28 1.24
CA ARG A 22 -11.09 2.49 0.73
C ARG A 22 -10.32 1.82 1.87
N LEU A 23 -9.98 2.58 2.92
CA LEU A 23 -9.28 2.06 4.09
C LEU A 23 -10.09 0.98 4.81
N GLU A 24 -11.39 1.20 5.04
CA GLU A 24 -12.28 0.21 5.65
C GLU A 24 -12.34 -1.07 4.83
N ALA A 25 -12.52 -0.96 3.51
CA ALA A 25 -12.55 -2.09 2.60
C ALA A 25 -11.24 -2.88 2.63
N TRP A 26 -10.09 -2.21 2.66
CA TRP A 26 -8.78 -2.86 2.71
C TRP A 26 -8.47 -3.47 4.07
N CYS A 27 -8.87 -2.83 5.17
CA CYS A 27 -8.77 -3.42 6.52
C CYS A 27 -9.66 -4.65 6.68
N GLY A 28 -10.76 -4.73 5.92
CA GLY A 28 -11.63 -5.92 5.84
C GLY A 28 -10.99 -7.14 5.16
N LEU A 29 -9.86 -6.95 4.46
CA LEU A 29 -9.09 -8.04 3.86
C LEU A 29 -7.93 -8.41 4.78
N SER A 30 -7.76 -9.72 5.04
CA SER A 30 -6.52 -10.18 5.67
C SER A 30 -5.37 -9.98 4.68
N SER A 31 -4.30 -9.39 5.16
CA SER A 31 -2.98 -9.41 4.53
C SER A 31 -1.93 -9.83 5.55
N TYR A 32 -2.30 -10.80 6.40
CA TYR A 32 -1.34 -11.38 7.34
C TYR A 32 -0.14 -11.95 6.59
N SER A 33 1.05 -11.62 7.04
CA SER A 33 2.32 -11.94 6.35
C SER A 33 2.49 -13.43 6.04
N ARG A 34 1.85 -14.32 6.84
CA ARG A 34 1.85 -15.77 6.61
C ARG A 34 0.60 -16.29 5.87
N ASP A 35 -0.33 -15.42 5.46
CA ASP A 35 -1.50 -15.77 4.64
C ASP A 35 -1.27 -15.34 3.18
N VAL A 36 -0.57 -16.18 2.41
CA VAL A 36 -0.25 -15.89 0.99
C VAL A 36 -1.51 -15.63 0.17
N GLY A 37 -2.62 -16.34 0.46
CA GLY A 37 -3.89 -16.08 -0.21
C GLY A 37 -4.49 -14.73 0.15
N GLY A 38 -4.31 -14.28 1.39
CA GLY A 38 -4.68 -12.95 1.85
C GLY A 38 -3.84 -11.85 1.21
N LEU A 39 -2.53 -12.05 1.16
CA LEU A 39 -1.59 -11.15 0.48
C LEU A 39 -1.92 -11.03 -1.01
N LEU A 40 -2.26 -12.14 -1.68
CA LEU A 40 -2.66 -12.12 -3.09
C LEU A 40 -3.93 -11.27 -3.30
N ARG A 41 -4.98 -11.49 -2.50
CA ARG A 41 -6.21 -10.70 -2.58
C ARG A 41 -5.97 -9.21 -2.32
N MET A 42 -5.10 -8.88 -1.37
CA MET A 42 -4.72 -7.49 -1.11
C MET A 42 -3.94 -6.89 -2.27
N SER A 43 -2.98 -7.63 -2.84
CA SER A 43 -2.20 -7.18 -3.99
C SER A 43 -3.09 -6.86 -5.21
N GLU A 44 -4.14 -7.65 -5.46
CA GLU A 44 -5.12 -7.38 -6.52
C GLU A 44 -5.86 -6.05 -6.30
N LYS A 45 -6.20 -5.71 -5.05
CA LYS A 45 -6.80 -4.40 -4.72
C LYS A 45 -5.85 -3.24 -4.93
N LEU A 46 -4.58 -3.44 -4.61
CA LEU A 46 -3.53 -2.44 -4.83
C LEU A 46 -3.28 -2.23 -6.33
N LEU A 47 -3.21 -3.29 -7.11
CA LEU A 47 -3.09 -3.21 -8.57
C LEU A 47 -4.26 -2.44 -9.19
N GLY A 48 -5.50 -2.75 -8.80
CA GLY A 48 -6.67 -1.99 -9.27
C GLY A 48 -6.64 -0.51 -8.87
N ALA A 49 -6.05 -0.17 -7.73
CA ALA A 49 -5.89 1.23 -7.33
C ALA A 49 -4.78 1.95 -8.14
N LEU A 50 -3.75 1.21 -8.58
CA LEU A 50 -2.66 1.75 -9.39
C LEU A 50 -3.07 2.02 -10.84
N GLU A 51 -4.14 1.39 -11.35
CA GLU A 51 -4.70 1.69 -12.69
C GLU A 51 -5.18 3.15 -12.83
N GLU A 52 -5.38 3.85 -11.70
CA GLU A 52 -5.74 5.26 -11.69
C GLU A 52 -4.57 6.20 -12.06
N PHE A 53 -3.35 5.68 -12.18
CA PHE A 53 -2.12 6.47 -12.40
C PHE A 53 -1.48 6.15 -13.75
N PRO A 54 -0.78 7.13 -14.36
CA PRO A 54 -0.04 6.94 -15.59
C PRO A 54 1.31 6.25 -15.33
N ALA A 55 1.29 5.07 -14.71
CA ALA A 55 2.47 4.35 -14.28
C ALA A 55 2.57 2.96 -14.92
N ASP A 56 3.78 2.56 -15.23
CA ASP A 56 4.10 1.17 -15.56
C ASP A 56 4.19 0.37 -14.27
N VAL A 57 3.41 -0.72 -14.19
CA VAL A 57 3.35 -1.58 -13.00
C VAL A 57 4.01 -2.91 -13.25
N ASP A 58 4.99 -3.26 -12.43
CA ASP A 58 5.69 -4.54 -12.41
C ASP A 58 5.34 -5.31 -11.13
N VAL A 59 5.05 -6.59 -11.25
CA VAL A 59 4.72 -7.48 -10.14
C VAL A 59 5.73 -8.59 -10.06
N ARG A 60 6.47 -8.65 -8.96
CA ARG A 60 7.57 -9.61 -8.77
C ARG A 60 7.22 -10.63 -7.70
N ALA A 61 7.44 -11.91 -8.01
CA ALA A 61 7.50 -12.93 -6.99
C ALA A 61 8.80 -12.74 -6.18
N LEU A 62 8.67 -12.82 -4.87
CA LEU A 62 9.83 -12.86 -3.98
C LEU A 62 10.31 -14.31 -3.82
N PRO A 63 11.60 -14.53 -3.50
CA PRO A 63 12.09 -15.85 -3.11
C PRO A 63 11.41 -16.31 -1.82
N ASP A 64 11.28 -17.61 -1.64
CA ASP A 64 10.76 -18.16 -0.40
C ASP A 64 11.70 -17.83 0.77
N GLU A 65 11.13 -17.48 1.90
CA GLU A 65 11.87 -17.36 3.15
C GLU A 65 12.21 -18.75 3.70
N MET A 66 13.46 -18.95 4.08
CA MET A 66 13.87 -20.19 4.77
C MET A 66 13.71 -20.02 6.27
N THR A 67 12.82 -20.81 6.87
CA THR A 67 12.57 -20.81 8.32
C THR A 67 12.91 -22.17 8.92
N ILE A 68 13.00 -22.24 10.25
CA ILE A 68 13.16 -23.50 10.98
C ILE A 68 11.85 -23.84 11.66
N ASP A 69 11.37 -25.05 11.44
CA ASP A 69 10.16 -25.54 12.08
C ASP A 69 10.40 -26.06 13.53
N ASP A 70 9.34 -26.50 14.21
CA ASP A 70 9.42 -27.00 15.59
C ASP A 70 10.23 -28.31 15.74
N ALA A 71 10.50 -29.01 14.62
CA ALA A 71 11.35 -30.19 14.59
C ALA A 71 12.84 -29.86 14.35
N GLY A 72 13.16 -28.59 14.09
CA GLY A 72 14.51 -28.13 13.77
C GLY A 72 14.87 -28.27 12.28
N GLU A 73 13.90 -28.55 11.42
CA GLU A 73 14.11 -28.72 9.98
C GLU A 73 13.92 -27.39 9.23
N ALA A 74 14.75 -27.18 8.21
CA ALA A 74 14.62 -26.00 7.35
C ALA A 74 13.42 -26.18 6.40
N ILE A 75 12.49 -25.22 6.42
CA ILE A 75 11.32 -25.19 5.54
C ILE A 75 11.26 -23.91 4.75
N ALA A 76 10.81 -23.99 3.48
CA ALA A 76 10.57 -22.85 2.62
C ALA A 76 9.16 -22.29 2.89
N GLN A 77 9.07 -21.01 3.20
CA GLN A 77 7.82 -20.30 3.42
C GLN A 77 7.60 -19.32 2.26
N PRO A 78 6.53 -19.48 1.46
CA PRO A 78 6.27 -18.56 0.36
C PRO A 78 5.89 -17.17 0.88
N LEU A 79 6.37 -16.16 0.18
CA LEU A 79 6.08 -14.75 0.45
C LEU A 79 5.01 -14.20 -0.51
N GLY A 80 4.55 -12.98 -0.22
CA GLY A 80 3.67 -12.24 -1.12
C GLY A 80 4.40 -11.74 -2.37
N ARG A 81 3.77 -10.84 -3.11
CA ARG A 81 4.34 -10.24 -4.34
C ARG A 81 4.75 -8.81 -4.09
N LEU A 82 5.98 -8.47 -4.46
CA LEU A 82 6.41 -7.07 -4.54
C LEU A 82 5.71 -6.40 -5.72
N ILE A 83 5.09 -5.25 -5.51
CA ILE A 83 4.51 -4.42 -6.56
C ILE A 83 5.37 -3.16 -6.70
N VAL A 84 5.79 -2.87 -7.93
CA VAL A 84 6.56 -1.66 -8.25
C VAL A 84 5.84 -0.90 -9.33
N ALA A 85 5.50 0.36 -9.07
CA ALA A 85 4.89 1.25 -10.06
C ALA A 85 5.85 2.41 -10.37
N ARG A 86 6.08 2.70 -11.65
CA ARG A 86 6.99 3.75 -12.11
C ARG A 86 6.28 4.71 -13.03
N CYS A 87 6.40 5.98 -12.73
CA CYS A 87 5.89 7.04 -13.56
C CYS A 87 7.02 8.00 -13.94
N ARG A 88 7.17 8.27 -15.24
CA ARG A 88 8.18 9.19 -15.78
C ARG A 88 9.61 8.90 -15.29
N PRO A 89 10.15 7.68 -15.52
CA PRO A 89 11.49 7.30 -15.04
C PRO A 89 12.61 8.18 -15.60
N GLU A 90 12.37 8.87 -16.72
CA GLU A 90 13.34 9.77 -17.37
C GLU A 90 13.26 11.23 -16.88
N ALA A 91 12.32 11.55 -15.98
CA ALA A 91 12.23 12.90 -15.43
C ALA A 91 13.49 13.27 -14.64
N PRO A 92 13.94 14.54 -14.69
CA PRO A 92 15.20 14.96 -14.09
C PRO A 92 15.23 14.88 -12.56
N ARG A 93 14.06 14.83 -11.95
CA ARG A 93 13.88 14.64 -10.50
C ARG A 93 13.05 13.40 -10.28
N GLN A 94 13.46 12.60 -9.30
CA GLN A 94 12.80 11.35 -8.96
C GLN A 94 12.46 11.31 -7.46
N VAL A 95 11.31 10.74 -7.14
CA VAL A 95 10.89 10.45 -5.76
C VAL A 95 10.67 8.96 -5.63
N LEU A 96 11.27 8.35 -4.60
CA LEU A 96 11.01 6.97 -4.21
C LEU A 96 10.05 6.95 -3.03
N LEU A 97 8.97 6.20 -3.17
CA LEU A 97 7.97 5.95 -2.15
C LEU A 97 7.95 4.45 -1.83
N GLY A 98 7.97 4.10 -0.57
CA GLY A 98 7.94 2.71 -0.15
C GLY A 98 7.05 2.52 1.06
N ILE A 99 6.25 1.46 1.06
CA ILE A 99 5.41 1.07 2.17
C ILE A 99 5.06 -0.41 2.04
N HIS A 100 4.79 -1.06 3.19
CA HIS A 100 4.33 -2.44 3.19
C HIS A 100 2.80 -2.55 3.20
N TYR A 101 2.29 -3.71 2.73
CA TYR A 101 0.87 -4.00 2.74
C TYR A 101 0.50 -5.26 3.56
N ASP A 102 1.51 -5.98 4.04
CA ASP A 102 1.31 -7.07 4.99
C ASP A 102 0.99 -6.55 6.40
N THR A 103 0.56 -7.42 7.27
CA THR A 103 0.20 -7.11 8.65
C THR A 103 0.46 -8.31 9.56
N VAL A 104 0.61 -8.05 10.86
CA VAL A 104 0.67 -9.08 11.90
C VAL A 104 -0.68 -9.71 12.25
N TYR A 105 -1.79 -9.28 11.63
CA TYR A 105 -3.15 -9.67 12.02
C TYR A 105 -3.66 -10.85 11.20
N PRO A 106 -3.84 -12.05 11.80
CA PRO A 106 -4.45 -13.19 11.15
C PRO A 106 -5.89 -12.92 10.68
N SER A 107 -6.40 -13.74 9.76
CA SER A 107 -7.69 -13.54 9.08
C SER A 107 -8.90 -13.40 10.02
N PHE A 108 -8.85 -14.00 11.22
CA PHE A 108 -9.93 -13.88 12.21
C PHE A 108 -9.98 -12.50 12.93
N ALA A 109 -9.00 -11.64 12.71
CA ALA A 109 -8.98 -10.29 13.30
C ALA A 109 -9.93 -9.30 12.59
N ARG A 110 -10.57 -9.68 11.47
CA ARG A 110 -11.47 -8.82 10.67
C ARG A 110 -12.64 -8.22 11.45
N GLU A 111 -13.17 -8.92 12.46
CA GLU A 111 -14.32 -8.49 13.26
C GLU A 111 -14.02 -7.27 14.13
N ARG A 112 -12.81 -6.76 14.09
CA ARG A 112 -12.34 -5.64 14.92
C ARG A 112 -12.42 -4.27 14.26
N ILE A 113 -13.00 -4.16 13.05
CA ILE A 113 -13.17 -2.86 12.39
C ILE A 113 -14.27 -2.10 13.10
N ARG A 114 -13.96 -0.91 13.62
CA ARG A 114 -14.91 -0.04 14.32
C ARG A 114 -14.59 1.42 14.07
N LEU A 115 -15.57 2.17 13.61
CA LEU A 115 -15.51 3.62 13.67
C LEU A 115 -15.77 4.05 15.13
N LEU A 116 -14.77 4.61 15.78
CA LEU A 116 -14.83 5.00 17.20
C LEU A 116 -15.55 6.34 17.39
N ASP A 117 -15.25 7.27 16.51
CA ASP A 117 -15.92 8.56 16.37
C ASP A 117 -15.75 8.99 14.89
N GLY A 118 -16.35 10.06 14.48
CA GLY A 118 -16.29 10.51 13.07
C GLY A 118 -14.89 10.77 12.51
N ARG A 119 -13.80 10.48 13.27
CA ARG A 119 -12.42 10.77 12.90
C ARG A 119 -11.44 9.62 13.15
N ARG A 120 -11.85 8.58 13.89
CA ARG A 120 -10.95 7.49 14.28
C ARG A 120 -11.52 6.13 13.90
N LEU A 121 -10.77 5.40 13.09
CA LEU A 121 -11.06 4.03 12.70
C LEU A 121 -10.11 3.09 13.46
N ALA A 122 -10.67 2.19 14.26
CA ALA A 122 -9.92 1.07 14.81
C ALA A 122 -10.06 -0.11 13.86
N ALA A 123 -8.97 -0.54 13.24
CA ALA A 123 -8.97 -1.61 12.26
C ALA A 123 -7.61 -2.32 12.20
N PRO A 124 -7.59 -3.66 11.96
CA PRO A 124 -6.34 -4.37 11.76
C PRO A 124 -5.53 -3.81 10.57
N GLY A 125 -4.27 -3.46 10.81
CA GLY A 125 -3.41 -2.86 9.79
C GLY A 125 -3.81 -1.45 9.35
N GLY A 126 -4.76 -0.78 10.06
CA GLY A 126 -5.24 0.54 9.67
C GLY A 126 -4.19 1.64 9.81
N ALA A 127 -3.40 1.61 10.89
CA ALA A 127 -2.28 2.53 11.09
C ALA A 127 -0.99 1.99 10.49
N ASP A 128 -0.83 0.66 10.49
CA ASP A 128 0.38 -0.05 10.08
C ASP A 128 0.02 -1.19 9.10
N ALA A 129 0.09 -0.96 7.75
CA ALA A 129 0.39 0.36 7.17
C ALA A 129 -0.64 0.75 6.10
N LYS A 130 -1.84 0.12 6.05
CA LYS A 130 -2.86 0.36 5.00
C LYS A 130 -3.33 1.81 4.91
N GLY A 131 -3.43 2.50 6.04
CA GLY A 131 -3.74 3.93 6.08
C GLY A 131 -2.66 4.77 5.40
N GLY A 132 -1.39 4.41 5.60
CA GLY A 132 -0.26 5.03 4.91
C GLY A 132 -0.33 4.84 3.40
N ILE A 133 -0.74 3.65 2.92
CA ILE A 133 -0.95 3.40 1.48
C ILE A 133 -2.04 4.32 0.94
N VAL A 134 -3.18 4.43 1.63
CA VAL A 134 -4.28 5.32 1.19
C VAL A 134 -3.81 6.78 1.11
N VAL A 135 -3.09 7.27 2.13
CA VAL A 135 -2.54 8.62 2.15
C VAL A 135 -1.58 8.84 0.98
N MET A 136 -0.70 7.87 0.71
CA MET A 136 0.26 7.94 -0.39
C MET A 136 -0.43 8.00 -1.77
N LEU A 137 -1.46 7.18 -1.98
CA LEU A 137 -2.23 7.20 -3.24
C LEU A 137 -3.00 8.50 -3.42
N GLU A 138 -3.61 9.04 -2.37
CA GLU A 138 -4.28 10.35 -2.45
C GLU A 138 -3.30 11.49 -2.68
N ALA A 139 -2.10 11.44 -2.09
CA ALA A 139 -1.04 12.41 -2.34
C ALA A 139 -0.54 12.35 -3.79
N LEU A 140 -0.28 11.15 -4.33
CA LEU A 140 0.09 10.96 -5.73
C LEU A 140 -1.00 11.45 -6.68
N ARG A 141 -2.27 11.15 -6.40
CA ARG A 141 -3.40 11.65 -7.19
C ARG A 141 -3.44 13.18 -7.22
N ALA A 142 -3.30 13.81 -6.06
CA ALA A 142 -3.31 15.26 -5.96
C ALA A 142 -2.14 15.86 -6.73
N PHE A 143 -0.96 15.23 -6.65
CA PHE A 143 0.23 15.62 -7.39
C PHE A 143 0.03 15.48 -8.92
N GLU A 144 -0.50 14.37 -9.41
CA GLU A 144 -0.76 14.18 -10.83
C GLU A 144 -1.81 15.15 -11.41
N GLY A 145 -2.61 15.77 -10.56
CA GLY A 145 -3.63 16.75 -10.94
C GLY A 145 -3.18 18.21 -10.97
N ILE A 146 -1.89 18.50 -10.74
CA ILE A 146 -1.36 19.89 -10.78
C ILE A 146 -0.47 20.14 -11.99
N ASP A 147 -0.36 21.41 -12.39
CA ASP A 147 0.56 21.83 -13.45
C ASP A 147 2.02 21.55 -13.03
N GLY A 148 2.86 21.07 -13.95
CA GLY A 148 4.26 20.75 -13.68
C GLY A 148 4.52 19.39 -13.05
N ALA A 149 3.51 18.54 -12.88
CA ALA A 149 3.67 17.17 -12.43
C ALA A 149 4.58 16.36 -13.36
N ASP A 150 4.67 16.72 -14.63
CA ASP A 150 5.51 16.08 -15.65
C ASP A 150 7.01 16.31 -15.44
N GLU A 151 7.42 17.29 -14.65
CA GLU A 151 8.82 17.55 -14.31
C GLU A 151 9.41 16.59 -13.26
N LEU A 152 8.56 15.78 -12.60
CA LEU A 152 8.96 14.87 -11.55
C LEU A 152 8.47 13.47 -11.84
N GLY A 153 9.39 12.51 -11.79
CA GLY A 153 9.07 11.09 -11.81
C GLY A 153 8.93 10.52 -10.41
N TRP A 154 8.25 9.40 -10.29
CA TRP A 154 8.16 8.67 -9.04
C TRP A 154 8.21 7.17 -9.25
N GLU A 155 8.76 6.49 -8.27
CA GLU A 155 8.68 5.05 -8.12
C GLU A 155 8.03 4.73 -6.77
N LEU A 156 7.01 3.89 -6.81
CA LEU A 156 6.33 3.38 -5.63
C LEU A 156 6.58 1.88 -5.55
N PHE A 157 7.05 1.39 -4.41
CA PHE A 157 7.05 -0.05 -4.12
C PHE A 157 6.16 -0.38 -2.92
N LEU A 158 5.42 -1.50 -3.07
CA LEU A 158 4.54 -2.03 -2.04
C LEU A 158 5.07 -3.40 -1.62
N ASN A 159 5.59 -3.46 -0.40
CA ASN A 159 6.29 -4.61 0.16
C ASN A 159 5.31 -5.58 0.85
N PRO A 160 5.39 -6.90 0.60
CA PRO A 160 4.48 -7.89 1.18
C PRO A 160 4.97 -8.55 2.48
N ASP A 161 6.18 -8.26 2.98
CA ASP A 161 6.89 -9.05 3.99
C ASP A 161 7.67 -8.20 5.02
N GLU A 162 7.27 -6.95 5.22
CA GLU A 162 7.96 -6.05 6.15
C GLU A 162 7.87 -6.57 7.60
N GLU A 163 6.71 -7.06 8.00
CA GLU A 163 6.43 -7.59 9.33
C GLU A 163 7.21 -8.91 9.64
N LEU A 164 7.87 -9.46 8.62
CA LEU A 164 8.81 -10.58 8.73
C LEU A 164 10.28 -10.14 8.69
N GLY A 165 10.54 -8.83 8.58
CA GLY A 165 11.87 -8.27 8.44
C GLY A 165 12.37 -8.18 6.99
N SER A 166 11.47 -8.21 6.01
CA SER A 166 11.77 -8.11 4.55
C SER A 166 12.83 -9.11 4.08
N PRO A 167 12.60 -10.42 4.25
CA PRO A 167 13.57 -11.43 3.82
C PRO A 167 13.61 -11.64 2.31
N GLY A 168 12.59 -11.15 1.58
CA GLY A 168 12.40 -11.33 0.14
C GLY A 168 13.12 -10.37 -0.81
#